data_53cbf85ee2bfa7ea061889c5dfef33e8
#
_entry.id   53cbf85ee2bfa7ea061889c5dfef33e8
#
_cell.length_a   1.000
_cell.length_b   1.000
_cell.length_c   1.000
_cell.angle_alpha   90.00
_cell.angle_beta   90.00
_cell.angle_gamma   90.00
#
_symmetry.space_group_name_H-M   'P 1'
#
loop_
_entity.id
_entity.type
_entity.pdbx_description
1 polymer ?
#
loop_
_entity_poly.entity_id
_entity_poly.type
_entity_poly.pdbx_seq_one_letter_code
_entity_poly.pdbx_strand_id
1 'polypeptide(L)'
;MTADSQQKVEIMRLSDIKKEIKKPKYVNSTLDQVLLCDRIIEQMLKGEKFYIPVCSNYMQRVQTDITAGMRKTVTDWMLEVCEDQNCASQVFLLSVQYLDRVLSSLKIIRSELQLLAAACLFISSKLCEIQPLSLEKLVIYTDCSISSSQLLSMEMRILDKLNWELCSLTSLDFLQIFIQRYNCSEPVFSSAATFLSLAATEYQFYSVKPSLMAGAAFLTALQRADDNNTCGIENLHSSLSSLITTEKVKLQFISFID
;
A
#
# COMPACT_ATOMS: atom_id res chain seq x y z
N MET A 1 -23.55 -44.92 28.08
CA MET A 1 -22.92 -45.24 26.82
C MET A 1 -22.96 -43.97 26.03
N THR A 2 -22.00 -43.13 26.23
CA THR A 2 -20.71 -42.97 25.48
C THR A 2 -20.91 -42.54 24.04
N ALA A 3 -20.53 -41.38 23.74
CA ALA A 3 -19.41 -41.00 22.87
C ALA A 3 -19.62 -39.53 22.59
N ASP A 4 -18.91 -38.64 23.15
CA ASP A 4 -17.60 -38.21 22.73
C ASP A 4 -17.50 -37.97 21.21
N SER A 5 -17.92 -36.81 20.81
CA SER A 5 -17.59 -36.23 19.52
C SER A 5 -16.88 -34.89 19.76
N GLN A 6 -15.67 -35.01 20.29
CA GLN A 6 -14.69 -33.93 20.18
C GLN A 6 -14.37 -33.74 18.70
N GLN A 7 -15.02 -32.80 18.09
CA GLN A 7 -14.60 -32.26 16.83
C GLN A 7 -13.23 -31.54 17.06
N LYS A 8 -12.14 -32.28 16.82
CA LYS A 8 -10.81 -31.72 16.67
C LYS A 8 -10.87 -30.70 15.51
N VAL A 9 -10.88 -29.45 15.86
CA VAL A 9 -10.53 -28.41 14.92
C VAL A 9 -9.03 -28.59 14.62
N GLU A 10 -8.76 -29.23 13.50
CA GLU A 10 -7.40 -29.39 12.99
C GLU A 10 -6.91 -28.00 12.57
N ILE A 11 -6.08 -27.40 13.41
CA ILE A 11 -5.39 -26.15 13.10
C ILE A 11 -4.43 -26.48 11.96
N MET A 12 -4.83 -26.20 10.74
CA MET A 12 -3.95 -26.26 9.56
C MET A 12 -2.72 -25.38 9.84
N ARG A 13 -1.54 -25.99 9.85
CA ARG A 13 -0.30 -25.25 9.99
C ARG A 13 -0.14 -24.33 8.77
N LEU A 14 0.38 -23.13 8.98
CA LEU A 14 0.68 -22.15 7.93
C LEU A 14 1.48 -22.72 6.75
N SER A 15 2.26 -23.79 6.99
CA SER A 15 2.98 -24.55 5.97
C SER A 15 2.09 -25.31 4.97
N ASP A 16 0.87 -25.67 5.38
CA ASP A 16 -0.03 -26.49 4.56
C ASP A 16 -0.90 -25.63 3.63
N ILE A 17 -1.09 -24.35 4.01
CA ILE A 17 -1.79 -23.35 3.19
C ILE A 17 -0.94 -22.94 1.97
N LYS A 18 0.39 -23.09 2.02
CA LYS A 18 1.31 -22.71 0.93
C LYS A 18 1.24 -23.60 -0.33
N LYS A 19 0.52 -24.72 -0.33
CA LYS A 19 0.61 -25.74 -1.40
C LYS A 19 -0.43 -25.66 -2.53
N GLU A 20 -1.46 -24.80 -2.48
CA GLU A 20 -2.54 -24.87 -3.49
C GLU A 20 -2.97 -23.59 -4.17
N ILE A 21 -2.22 -22.50 -4.10
CA ILE A 21 -2.60 -21.30 -4.85
C ILE A 21 -1.81 -21.25 -6.17
N LYS A 22 -2.36 -21.87 -7.22
CA LYS A 22 -1.98 -21.50 -8.59
C LYS A 22 -2.33 -20.03 -8.74
N LYS A 23 -1.31 -19.17 -8.89
CA LYS A 23 -1.50 -17.73 -9.13
C LYS A 23 -2.51 -17.56 -10.28
N PRO A 24 -3.62 -16.85 -10.08
CA PRO A 24 -4.45 -16.46 -11.21
C PRO A 24 -3.55 -15.69 -12.17
N LYS A 25 -3.61 -16.06 -13.44
CA LYS A 25 -2.88 -15.38 -14.50
C LYS A 25 -3.53 -14.00 -14.63
N TYR A 26 -2.95 -12.97 -14.02
CA TYR A 26 -3.43 -11.60 -14.22
C TYR A 26 -3.41 -11.34 -15.72
N VAL A 27 -4.55 -11.01 -16.27
CA VAL A 27 -4.61 -10.43 -17.60
C VAL A 27 -4.10 -8.99 -17.39
N ASN A 28 -2.80 -8.79 -17.62
CA ASN A 28 -2.28 -7.44 -17.73
C ASN A 28 -3.03 -6.80 -18.90
N SER A 29 -4.01 -5.95 -18.58
CA SER A 29 -4.54 -5.06 -19.59
C SER A 29 -3.35 -4.22 -20.07
N THR A 30 -3.04 -4.32 -21.35
CA THR A 30 -2.04 -3.42 -21.96
C THR A 30 -2.54 -2.00 -21.75
N LEU A 31 -1.76 -1.20 -21.04
CA LEU A 31 -2.10 0.22 -20.86
C LEU A 31 -2.18 0.83 -22.27
N ASP A 32 -3.31 1.45 -22.57
CA ASP A 32 -3.47 2.15 -23.83
C ASP A 32 -2.41 3.27 -23.92
N GLN A 33 -1.74 3.39 -25.06
CA GLN A 33 -0.75 4.45 -25.30
C GLN A 33 -1.34 5.86 -25.06
N VAL A 34 -2.65 6.02 -25.22
CA VAL A 34 -3.37 7.25 -24.89
C VAL A 34 -3.24 7.60 -23.41
N LEU A 35 -3.13 6.59 -22.51
CA LEU A 35 -2.94 6.80 -21.08
C LEU A 35 -1.55 7.32 -20.72
N LEU A 36 -0.59 7.28 -21.64
CA LEU A 36 0.78 7.79 -21.45
C LEU A 36 0.93 9.26 -21.86
N CYS A 37 -0.13 9.92 -22.30
CA CYS A 37 -0.07 11.31 -22.70
C CYS A 37 0.07 12.27 -21.49
N ASP A 38 0.72 13.39 -21.70
CA ASP A 38 0.98 14.39 -20.64
C ASP A 38 -0.31 14.90 -19.98
N ARG A 39 -1.39 14.99 -20.75
CA ARG A 39 -2.72 15.41 -20.25
C ARG A 39 -3.24 14.50 -19.12
N ILE A 40 -3.01 13.20 -19.22
CA ILE A 40 -3.48 12.24 -18.19
C ILE A 40 -2.59 12.37 -16.94
N ILE A 41 -1.27 12.48 -17.13
CA ILE A 41 -0.35 12.73 -16.01
C ILE A 41 -0.74 14.01 -15.27
N GLU A 42 -1.04 15.08 -16.01
CA GLU A 42 -1.52 16.33 -15.39
C GLU A 42 -2.83 16.17 -14.61
N GLN A 43 -3.78 15.37 -15.12
CA GLN A 43 -5.02 15.08 -14.40
C GLN A 43 -4.77 14.28 -13.12
N MET A 44 -3.87 13.28 -13.18
CA MET A 44 -3.47 12.52 -12.00
C MET A 44 -2.78 13.41 -10.97
N LEU A 45 -1.87 14.29 -11.38
CA LEU A 45 -1.20 15.27 -10.50
C LEU A 45 -2.19 16.26 -9.86
N LYS A 46 -3.27 16.60 -10.56
CA LYS A 46 -4.36 17.41 -9.97
C LYS A 46 -5.19 16.58 -8.99
N GLY A 47 -5.44 15.31 -9.33
CA GLY A 47 -6.27 14.39 -8.55
C GLY A 47 -5.61 13.93 -7.25
N GLU A 48 -4.30 13.70 -7.23
CA GLU A 48 -3.59 13.16 -6.06
C GLU A 48 -3.81 13.98 -4.77
N LYS A 49 -4.06 15.28 -4.90
CA LYS A 49 -4.26 16.20 -3.76
C LYS A 49 -5.47 15.85 -2.90
N PHE A 50 -6.49 15.20 -3.49
CA PHE A 50 -7.72 14.84 -2.79
C PHE A 50 -7.55 13.63 -1.87
N TYR A 51 -6.48 12.85 -2.05
CA TYR A 51 -6.25 11.59 -1.34
C TYR A 51 -5.15 11.65 -0.28
N ILE A 52 -4.48 12.79 -0.17
CA ILE A 52 -3.51 13.03 0.90
C ILE A 52 -4.28 13.26 2.22
N PRO A 53 -3.81 12.71 3.36
CA PRO A 53 -4.44 12.94 4.66
C PRO A 53 -4.65 14.42 4.96
N VAL A 54 -5.86 14.78 5.36
CA VAL A 54 -6.30 16.19 5.56
C VAL A 54 -5.46 16.90 6.63
N CYS A 55 -5.03 16.17 7.65
CA CYS A 55 -4.28 16.74 8.76
C CYS A 55 -2.79 16.42 8.64
N SER A 56 -1.98 17.42 8.36
CA SER A 56 -0.53 17.32 8.52
C SER A 56 -0.20 17.14 10.00
N ASN A 57 0.51 16.07 10.35
CA ASN A 57 0.86 15.71 11.72
C ASN A 57 -0.35 15.27 12.59
N TYR A 58 -1.15 14.35 12.04
CA TYR A 58 -2.33 13.83 12.73
C TYR A 58 -1.99 13.10 14.05
N MET A 59 -0.76 12.59 14.20
CA MET A 59 -0.31 11.97 15.45
C MET A 59 -0.34 12.94 16.63
N GLN A 60 -0.06 14.21 16.40
CA GLN A 60 -0.09 15.23 17.46
C GLN A 60 -1.44 15.93 17.59
N ARG A 61 -2.19 16.04 16.49
CA ARG A 61 -3.42 16.84 16.44
C ARG A 61 -4.69 16.05 16.66
N VAL A 62 -4.73 14.81 16.20
CA VAL A 62 -5.93 13.98 16.22
C VAL A 62 -5.77 12.79 17.17
N GLN A 63 -4.62 12.11 17.09
CA GLN A 63 -4.37 10.91 17.89
C GLN A 63 -3.77 11.29 19.25
N THR A 64 -4.26 10.66 20.32
CA THR A 64 -3.74 10.86 21.68
C THR A 64 -3.16 9.58 22.27
N ASP A 65 -3.51 8.42 21.71
CA ASP A 65 -3.19 7.10 22.24
C ASP A 65 -2.32 6.28 21.25
N ILE A 66 -2.18 6.77 20.00
CA ILE A 66 -1.41 6.11 18.95
C ILE A 66 -0.15 6.92 18.67
N THR A 67 0.98 6.22 18.58
CA THR A 67 2.29 6.78 18.21
C THR A 67 2.72 6.39 16.81
N ALA A 68 3.69 7.11 16.23
CA ALA A 68 4.28 6.76 14.96
C ALA A 68 4.89 5.34 14.95
N GLY A 69 5.51 4.91 16.08
CA GLY A 69 6.01 3.55 16.23
C GLY A 69 4.92 2.49 16.19
N MET A 70 3.75 2.73 16.81
CA MET A 70 2.61 1.81 16.73
C MET A 70 2.05 1.74 15.30
N ARG A 71 1.99 2.87 14.59
CA ARG A 71 1.61 2.88 13.18
C ARG A 71 2.58 2.04 12.35
N LYS A 72 3.89 2.23 12.54
CA LYS A 72 4.91 1.43 11.85
C LYS A 72 4.69 -0.07 12.11
N THR A 73 4.60 -0.48 13.36
CA THR A 73 4.36 -1.89 13.72
C THR A 73 3.14 -2.48 13.02
N VAL A 74 2.02 -1.74 12.98
CA VAL A 74 0.81 -2.25 12.34
C VAL A 74 0.92 -2.26 10.82
N THR A 75 1.62 -1.30 10.20
CA THR A 75 1.83 -1.29 8.75
C THR A 75 2.86 -2.35 8.30
N ASP A 76 3.88 -2.64 9.11
CA ASP A 76 4.79 -3.77 8.88
C ASP A 76 3.99 -5.09 8.91
N TRP A 77 3.11 -5.29 9.91
CA TRP A 77 2.21 -6.44 9.96
C TRP A 77 1.27 -6.52 8.74
N MET A 78 0.72 -5.40 8.27
CA MET A 78 -0.10 -5.37 7.05
C MET A 78 0.69 -5.82 5.82
N LEU A 79 1.95 -5.44 5.72
CA LEU A 79 2.85 -5.86 4.64
C LEU A 79 3.10 -7.36 4.70
N GLU A 80 3.44 -7.90 5.88
CA GLU A 80 3.62 -9.35 6.09
C GLU A 80 2.38 -10.16 5.67
N VAL A 81 1.17 -9.70 6.04
CA VAL A 81 -0.09 -10.35 5.62
C VAL A 81 -0.23 -10.34 4.09
N CYS A 82 0.08 -9.21 3.44
CA CYS A 82 0.00 -9.10 1.99
C CYS A 82 1.02 -10.02 1.29
N GLU A 83 2.24 -10.12 1.82
CA GLU A 83 3.30 -11.01 1.30
C GLU A 83 2.91 -12.48 1.45
N ASP A 84 2.45 -12.90 2.62
CA ASP A 84 2.01 -14.27 2.89
C ASP A 84 0.82 -14.70 2.01
N GLN A 85 -0.11 -13.79 1.75
CA GLN A 85 -1.27 -14.04 0.89
C GLN A 85 -0.97 -13.80 -0.60
N ASN A 86 0.25 -13.38 -0.95
CA ASN A 86 0.64 -12.98 -2.31
C ASN A 86 -0.32 -11.95 -2.93
N CYS A 87 -0.76 -10.98 -2.15
CA CYS A 87 -1.59 -9.89 -2.64
C CYS A 87 -0.83 -9.01 -3.64
N ALA A 88 -1.55 -8.37 -4.55
CA ALA A 88 -0.97 -7.35 -5.39
C ALA A 88 -0.44 -6.17 -4.53
N SER A 89 0.69 -5.59 -4.92
CA SER A 89 1.30 -4.45 -4.18
C SER A 89 0.33 -3.26 -4.02
N GLN A 90 -0.64 -3.14 -4.93
CA GLN A 90 -1.70 -2.14 -4.85
C GLN A 90 -2.58 -2.31 -3.60
N VAL A 91 -2.86 -3.56 -3.17
CA VAL A 91 -3.67 -3.84 -1.97
C VAL A 91 -3.02 -3.22 -0.74
N PHE A 92 -1.73 -3.42 -0.55
CA PHE A 92 -0.99 -2.88 0.59
C PHE A 92 -0.96 -1.34 0.56
N LEU A 93 -0.52 -0.73 -0.54
CA LEU A 93 -0.39 0.73 -0.64
C LEU A 93 -1.73 1.43 -0.44
N LEU A 94 -2.80 0.89 -1.00
CA LEU A 94 -4.14 1.42 -0.86
C LEU A 94 -4.67 1.28 0.57
N SER A 95 -4.40 0.14 1.23
CA SER A 95 -4.80 -0.09 2.60
C SER A 95 -4.12 0.85 3.59
N VAL A 96 -2.82 1.12 3.41
CA VAL A 96 -2.08 2.11 4.21
C VAL A 96 -2.62 3.52 3.99
N GLN A 97 -2.98 3.87 2.76
CA GLN A 97 -3.60 5.16 2.46
C GLN A 97 -4.96 5.32 3.15
N TYR A 98 -5.80 4.29 3.19
CA TYR A 98 -7.05 4.32 3.97
C TYR A 98 -6.79 4.45 5.46
N LEU A 99 -5.81 3.71 5.99
CA LEU A 99 -5.41 3.80 7.39
C LEU A 99 -5.05 5.24 7.77
N ASP A 100 -4.18 5.89 7.01
CA ASP A 100 -3.74 7.26 7.29
C ASP A 100 -4.87 8.28 7.12
N ARG A 101 -5.75 8.12 6.12
CA ARG A 101 -6.92 8.98 5.93
C ARG A 101 -7.88 8.89 7.11
N VAL A 102 -8.14 7.69 7.61
CA VAL A 102 -9.00 7.49 8.80
C VAL A 102 -8.31 8.04 10.04
N LEU A 103 -7.04 7.72 10.29
CA LEU A 103 -6.28 8.22 11.44
C LEU A 103 -6.16 9.75 11.45
N SER A 104 -6.13 10.40 10.27
CA SER A 104 -6.08 11.86 10.16
C SER A 104 -7.39 12.56 10.52
N SER A 105 -8.49 11.83 10.62
CA SER A 105 -9.83 12.41 10.75
C SER A 105 -10.69 11.78 11.84
N LEU A 106 -10.27 10.64 12.41
CA LEU A 106 -10.99 9.92 13.47
C LEU A 106 -10.02 9.53 14.58
N LYS A 107 -10.36 9.86 15.82
CA LYS A 107 -9.60 9.39 16.97
C LYS A 107 -9.82 7.89 17.18
N ILE A 108 -8.74 7.12 17.19
CA ILE A 108 -8.73 5.67 17.36
C ILE A 108 -7.99 5.35 18.66
N ILE A 109 -8.49 4.40 19.44
CA ILE A 109 -7.79 3.89 20.61
C ILE A 109 -6.81 2.79 20.22
N ARG A 110 -5.76 2.61 21.00
CA ARG A 110 -4.68 1.65 20.74
C ARG A 110 -5.20 0.23 20.47
N SER A 111 -6.21 -0.22 21.22
CA SER A 111 -6.79 -1.56 21.09
C SER A 111 -7.57 -1.76 19.78
N GLU A 112 -8.00 -0.69 19.10
CA GLU A 112 -8.70 -0.77 17.82
C GLU A 112 -7.74 -0.67 16.61
N LEU A 113 -6.46 -0.36 16.81
CA LEU A 113 -5.54 -0.06 15.70
C LEU A 113 -5.35 -1.26 14.77
N GLN A 114 -5.18 -2.47 15.30
CA GLN A 114 -5.06 -3.69 14.49
C GLN A 114 -6.37 -4.04 13.78
N LEU A 115 -7.52 -3.85 14.45
CA LEU A 115 -8.83 -4.03 13.84
C LEU A 115 -9.04 -3.05 12.67
N LEU A 116 -8.66 -1.78 12.84
CA LEU A 116 -8.70 -0.77 11.78
C LEU A 116 -7.83 -1.19 10.59
N ALA A 117 -6.60 -1.62 10.84
CA ALA A 117 -5.65 -2.07 9.82
C ALA A 117 -6.17 -3.30 9.04
N ALA A 118 -6.70 -4.30 9.76
CA ALA A 118 -7.31 -5.48 9.16
C ALA A 118 -8.52 -5.11 8.27
N ALA A 119 -9.35 -4.17 8.72
CA ALA A 119 -10.49 -3.69 7.92
C ALA A 119 -10.03 -2.90 6.68
N CYS A 120 -8.95 -2.10 6.76
CA CYS A 120 -8.36 -1.44 5.61
C CYS A 120 -7.82 -2.44 4.57
N LEU A 121 -7.15 -3.51 5.02
CA LEU A 121 -6.71 -4.62 4.14
C LEU A 121 -7.91 -5.32 3.49
N PHE A 122 -8.97 -5.57 4.26
CA PHE A 122 -10.18 -6.21 3.75
C PHE A 122 -10.83 -5.39 2.64
N ILE A 123 -10.99 -4.07 2.84
CA ILE A 123 -11.57 -3.16 1.84
C ILE A 123 -10.69 -3.12 0.58
N SER A 124 -9.37 -2.89 0.73
CA SER A 124 -8.46 -2.77 -0.41
C SER A 124 -8.38 -4.07 -1.21
N SER A 125 -8.38 -5.24 -0.54
CA SER A 125 -8.38 -6.52 -1.22
C SER A 125 -9.64 -6.75 -2.05
N LYS A 126 -10.81 -6.32 -1.56
CA LYS A 126 -12.08 -6.40 -2.32
C LYS A 126 -12.09 -5.52 -3.58
N LEU A 127 -11.32 -4.45 -3.60
CA LEU A 127 -11.21 -3.56 -4.75
C LEU A 127 -10.17 -4.02 -5.78
N CYS A 128 -9.07 -4.61 -5.33
CA CYS A 128 -7.91 -4.87 -6.16
C CYS A 128 -7.76 -6.34 -6.56
N GLU A 129 -8.36 -7.28 -5.82
CA GLU A 129 -8.14 -8.71 -6.03
C GLU A 129 -9.36 -9.39 -6.67
N ILE A 130 -9.11 -10.36 -7.56
CA ILE A 130 -10.15 -11.24 -8.08
C ILE A 130 -10.69 -12.16 -6.97
N GLN A 131 -9.80 -12.57 -6.06
CA GLN A 131 -10.12 -13.36 -4.88
C GLN A 131 -9.69 -12.57 -3.63
N PRO A 132 -10.59 -11.76 -3.05
CA PRO A 132 -10.28 -10.95 -1.89
C PRO A 132 -9.86 -11.78 -0.68
N LEU A 133 -9.16 -11.16 0.26
CA LEU A 133 -8.88 -11.75 1.57
C LEU A 133 -10.20 -12.12 2.25
N SER A 134 -10.29 -13.34 2.78
CA SER A 134 -11.50 -13.74 3.51
C SER A 134 -11.48 -13.22 4.96
N LEU A 135 -12.67 -13.05 5.54
CA LEU A 135 -12.82 -12.66 6.94
C LEU A 135 -12.10 -13.63 7.89
N GLU A 136 -12.24 -14.93 7.63
CA GLU A 136 -11.65 -15.99 8.45
C GLU A 136 -10.12 -15.90 8.45
N LYS A 137 -9.51 -15.64 7.28
CA LYS A 137 -8.05 -15.45 7.18
C LYS A 137 -7.60 -14.26 8.00
N LEU A 138 -8.27 -13.11 7.88
CA LEU A 138 -7.91 -11.91 8.64
C LEU A 138 -8.06 -12.12 10.15
N VAL A 139 -9.09 -12.83 10.60
CA VAL A 139 -9.26 -13.20 12.01
C VAL A 139 -8.09 -14.07 12.49
N ILE A 140 -7.65 -15.05 11.68
CA ILE A 140 -6.47 -15.89 12.01
C ILE A 140 -5.20 -15.05 12.13
N TYR A 141 -4.96 -14.11 11.22
CA TYR A 141 -3.77 -13.23 11.26
C TYR A 141 -3.74 -12.29 12.46
N THR A 142 -4.86 -12.10 13.14
CA THR A 142 -4.94 -11.34 14.39
C THR A 142 -4.90 -12.23 15.62
N ASP A 143 -4.48 -13.50 15.50
CA ASP A 143 -4.51 -14.52 16.56
C ASP A 143 -5.89 -14.64 17.21
N CYS A 144 -6.96 -14.50 16.42
CA CYS A 144 -8.35 -14.51 16.86
C CYS A 144 -8.67 -13.44 17.93
N SER A 145 -7.87 -12.38 18.02
CA SER A 145 -8.12 -11.26 18.95
C SER A 145 -9.31 -10.39 18.52
N ILE A 146 -9.68 -10.45 17.25
CA ILE A 146 -10.85 -9.79 16.67
C ILE A 146 -11.83 -10.83 16.10
N SER A 147 -13.14 -10.51 16.21
CA SER A 147 -14.19 -11.32 15.59
C SER A 147 -14.55 -10.82 14.18
N SER A 148 -15.13 -11.71 13.37
CA SER A 148 -15.64 -11.33 12.04
C SER A 148 -16.69 -10.22 12.12
N SER A 149 -17.53 -10.20 13.17
CA SER A 149 -18.53 -9.13 13.36
C SER A 149 -17.91 -7.78 13.66
N GLN A 150 -16.83 -7.74 14.45
CA GLN A 150 -16.07 -6.51 14.70
C GLN A 150 -15.41 -6.00 13.41
N LEU A 151 -14.85 -6.90 12.60
CA LEU A 151 -14.22 -6.55 11.34
C LEU A 151 -15.22 -5.93 10.36
N LEU A 152 -16.42 -6.53 10.20
CA LEU A 152 -17.49 -5.97 9.36
C LEU A 152 -18.03 -4.63 9.90
N SER A 153 -18.15 -4.49 11.21
CA SER A 153 -18.55 -3.21 11.82
C SER A 153 -17.51 -2.12 11.57
N MET A 154 -16.22 -2.45 11.68
CA MET A 154 -15.13 -1.51 11.40
C MET A 154 -15.06 -1.17 9.91
N GLU A 155 -15.29 -2.11 9.01
CA GLU A 155 -15.42 -1.87 7.59
C GLU A 155 -16.45 -0.77 7.31
N MET A 156 -17.68 -0.92 7.82
CA MET A 156 -18.73 0.10 7.63
C MET A 156 -18.32 1.46 8.18
N ARG A 157 -17.68 1.49 9.36
CA ARG A 157 -17.18 2.72 9.98
C ARG A 157 -16.13 3.42 9.12
N ILE A 158 -15.25 2.65 8.45
CA ILE A 158 -14.26 3.18 7.51
C ILE A 158 -14.95 3.74 6.27
N LEU A 159 -15.86 2.98 5.65
CA LEU A 159 -16.58 3.38 4.45
C LEU A 159 -17.35 4.70 4.67
N ASP A 160 -18.07 4.81 5.77
CA ASP A 160 -18.78 6.03 6.15
C ASP A 160 -17.80 7.19 6.35
N LYS A 161 -16.67 6.95 7.01
CA LYS A 161 -15.67 7.99 7.27
C LYS A 161 -14.97 8.48 6.00
N LEU A 162 -14.77 7.60 5.04
CA LEU A 162 -14.19 7.91 3.74
C LEU A 162 -15.23 8.40 2.73
N ASN A 163 -16.53 8.54 3.12
CA ASN A 163 -17.65 8.89 2.24
C ASN A 163 -17.73 7.99 1.00
N TRP A 164 -17.36 6.72 1.13
CA TRP A 164 -17.29 5.76 0.02
C TRP A 164 -16.30 6.14 -1.09
N GLU A 165 -15.45 7.16 -0.89
CA GLU A 165 -14.41 7.59 -1.82
C GLU A 165 -13.18 6.69 -1.70
N LEU A 166 -13.28 5.49 -2.29
CA LEU A 166 -12.27 4.43 -2.20
C LEU A 166 -11.28 4.43 -3.38
N CYS A 167 -11.72 4.91 -4.55
CA CYS A 167 -10.84 4.99 -5.72
C CYS A 167 -9.85 6.13 -5.54
N SER A 168 -8.65 5.82 -5.08
CA SER A 168 -7.61 6.82 -4.88
C SER A 168 -6.35 6.50 -5.66
N LEU A 169 -5.64 7.56 -6.07
CA LEU A 169 -4.35 7.44 -6.74
C LEU A 169 -3.28 7.08 -5.73
N THR A 170 -2.57 6.00 -5.99
CA THR A 170 -1.42 5.54 -5.20
C THR A 170 -0.11 5.85 -5.91
N SER A 171 0.99 5.69 -5.21
CA SER A 171 2.33 5.80 -5.81
C SER A 171 2.59 4.72 -6.87
N LEU A 172 1.93 3.56 -6.77
CA LEU A 172 2.08 2.50 -7.76
C LEU A 172 1.46 2.87 -9.11
N ASP A 173 0.35 3.61 -9.12
CA ASP A 173 -0.29 4.09 -10.36
C ASP A 173 0.65 5.00 -11.15
N PHE A 174 1.34 5.92 -10.47
CA PHE A 174 2.37 6.76 -11.09
C PHE A 174 3.59 5.95 -11.54
N LEU A 175 4.04 4.99 -10.72
CA LEU A 175 5.17 4.13 -11.06
C LEU A 175 4.89 3.33 -12.34
N GLN A 176 3.71 2.77 -12.49
CA GLN A 176 3.32 2.04 -13.71
C GLN A 176 3.43 2.91 -14.96
N ILE A 177 2.99 4.17 -14.88
CA ILE A 177 3.11 5.12 -15.98
C ILE A 177 4.59 5.43 -16.29
N PHE A 178 5.42 5.65 -15.27
CA PHE A 178 6.84 5.93 -15.48
C PHE A 178 7.56 4.74 -16.14
N ILE A 179 7.34 3.52 -15.65
CA ILE A 179 7.93 2.29 -16.22
C ILE A 179 7.56 2.14 -17.70
N GLN A 180 6.32 2.38 -18.06
CA GLN A 180 5.86 2.24 -19.46
C GLN A 180 6.34 3.38 -20.34
N ARG A 181 6.27 4.63 -19.85
CA ARG A 181 6.72 5.80 -20.60
C ARG A 181 8.19 5.73 -20.97
N TYR A 182 9.00 5.20 -20.06
CA TYR A 182 10.45 5.08 -20.26
C TYR A 182 10.90 3.68 -20.70
N ASN A 183 9.92 2.77 -20.98
CA ASN A 183 10.16 1.41 -21.45
C ASN A 183 11.17 0.64 -20.58
N CYS A 184 11.03 0.75 -19.26
CA CYS A 184 11.92 0.10 -18.30
C CYS A 184 11.57 -1.37 -18.11
N SER A 185 12.56 -2.13 -17.66
CA SER A 185 12.43 -3.59 -17.44
C SER A 185 11.63 -3.93 -16.17
N GLU A 186 11.05 -5.13 -16.14
CA GLU A 186 10.31 -5.66 -14.98
C GLU A 186 11.11 -5.66 -13.66
N PRO A 187 12.44 -5.96 -13.62
CA PRO A 187 13.23 -5.84 -12.41
C PRO A 187 13.24 -4.44 -11.79
N VAL A 188 13.26 -3.39 -12.62
CA VAL A 188 13.21 -1.99 -12.14
C VAL A 188 11.85 -1.71 -11.50
N PHE A 189 10.76 -2.17 -12.13
CA PHE A 189 9.43 -2.06 -11.54
C PHE A 189 9.34 -2.78 -10.20
N SER A 190 9.77 -4.02 -10.12
CA SER A 190 9.74 -4.83 -8.90
C SER A 190 10.54 -4.19 -7.76
N SER A 191 11.76 -3.69 -8.06
CA SER A 191 12.58 -3.00 -7.07
C SER A 191 11.93 -1.70 -6.59
N ALA A 192 11.42 -0.89 -7.50
CA ALA A 192 10.74 0.37 -7.16
C ALA A 192 9.46 0.13 -6.36
N ALA A 193 8.67 -0.89 -6.69
CA ALA A 193 7.47 -1.27 -5.95
C ALA A 193 7.80 -1.73 -4.51
N THR A 194 8.91 -2.48 -4.33
CA THR A 194 9.40 -2.86 -3.00
C THR A 194 9.79 -1.62 -2.19
N PHE A 195 10.50 -0.67 -2.79
CA PHE A 195 10.85 0.59 -2.12
C PHE A 195 9.63 1.40 -1.72
N LEU A 196 8.58 1.44 -2.57
CA LEU A 196 7.31 2.09 -2.22
C LEU A 196 6.62 1.41 -1.04
N SER A 197 6.62 0.09 -0.99
CA SER A 197 6.03 -0.67 0.12
C SER A 197 6.77 -0.40 1.43
N LEU A 198 8.10 -0.43 1.43
CA LEU A 198 8.92 -0.09 2.60
C LEU A 198 8.71 1.35 3.06
N ALA A 199 8.70 2.31 2.12
CA ALA A 199 8.47 3.71 2.46
C ALA A 199 7.06 3.96 3.03
N ALA A 200 6.05 3.23 2.58
CA ALA A 200 4.69 3.36 3.08
C ALA A 200 4.55 2.93 4.56
N THR A 201 5.43 2.06 5.08
CA THR A 201 5.43 1.71 6.49
C THR A 201 5.93 2.87 7.37
N GLU A 202 6.72 3.79 6.83
CA GLU A 202 7.32 4.88 7.59
C GLU A 202 6.41 6.11 7.70
N TYR A 203 6.20 6.57 8.94
CA TYR A 203 5.34 7.72 9.20
C TYR A 203 5.82 9.01 8.53
N GLN A 204 7.11 9.17 8.33
CA GLN A 204 7.67 10.39 7.72
C GLN A 204 7.19 10.63 6.28
N PHE A 205 6.75 9.57 5.57
CA PHE A 205 6.29 9.66 4.19
C PHE A 205 4.77 9.73 4.02
N TYR A 206 3.96 9.61 5.10
CA TYR A 206 2.51 9.53 5.01
C TYR A 206 1.84 10.71 4.28
N SER A 207 2.44 11.90 4.35
CA SER A 207 1.92 13.13 3.73
C SER A 207 2.61 13.50 2.42
N VAL A 208 3.56 12.69 1.97
CA VAL A 208 4.25 12.90 0.70
C VAL A 208 3.31 12.53 -0.44
N LYS A 209 3.31 13.35 -1.50
CA LYS A 209 2.48 13.11 -2.68
C LYS A 209 2.84 11.77 -3.34
N PRO A 210 1.84 10.98 -3.77
CA PRO A 210 2.06 9.73 -4.49
C PRO A 210 3.01 9.85 -5.69
N SER A 211 2.88 10.91 -6.46
CA SER A 211 3.77 11.18 -7.61
C SER A 211 5.23 11.35 -7.21
N LEU A 212 5.49 12.06 -6.10
CA LEU A 212 6.84 12.26 -5.57
C LEU A 212 7.46 10.97 -5.05
N MET A 213 6.66 10.16 -4.35
CA MET A 213 7.08 8.85 -3.87
C MET A 213 7.44 7.92 -5.03
N ALA A 214 6.58 7.86 -6.04
CA ALA A 214 6.82 7.06 -7.25
C ALA A 214 8.09 7.50 -7.97
N GLY A 215 8.29 8.80 -8.16
CA GLY A 215 9.49 9.34 -8.81
C GLY A 215 10.77 9.03 -8.05
N ALA A 216 10.74 9.17 -6.71
CA ALA A 216 11.90 8.86 -5.87
C ALA A 216 12.25 7.36 -5.93
N ALA A 217 11.25 6.48 -5.76
CA ALA A 217 11.45 5.03 -5.85
C ALA A 217 11.94 4.58 -7.22
N PHE A 218 11.39 5.15 -8.29
CA PHE A 218 11.77 4.87 -9.66
C PHE A 218 13.22 5.24 -9.94
N LEU A 219 13.64 6.47 -9.57
CA LEU A 219 15.02 6.93 -9.76
C LEU A 219 16.02 6.09 -8.95
N THR A 220 15.67 5.71 -7.71
CA THR A 220 16.52 4.86 -6.87
C THR A 220 16.67 3.46 -7.47
N ALA A 221 15.57 2.88 -7.99
CA ALA A 221 15.61 1.57 -8.65
C ALA A 221 16.44 1.59 -9.93
N LEU A 222 16.36 2.68 -10.73
CA LEU A 222 17.21 2.87 -11.92
C LEU A 222 18.67 2.99 -11.54
N GLN A 223 19.03 3.77 -10.53
CA GLN A 223 20.41 3.94 -10.08
C GLN A 223 21.03 2.63 -9.65
N ARG A 224 20.27 1.75 -8.98
CA ARG A 224 20.74 0.43 -8.56
C ARG A 224 20.83 -0.60 -9.70
N ALA A 225 20.00 -0.44 -10.75
CA ALA A 225 20.02 -1.32 -11.91
C ALA A 225 21.16 -0.98 -12.89
N ASP A 226 21.65 0.25 -12.88
CA ASP A 226 22.49 0.81 -13.94
C ASP A 226 23.86 1.25 -13.41
N ASP A 227 24.59 0.33 -12.76
CA ASP A 227 25.97 0.56 -12.34
C ASP A 227 26.94 0.89 -13.50
N ASN A 228 26.50 0.79 -14.79
CA ASN A 228 27.32 0.94 -15.98
C ASN A 228 26.84 1.95 -17.05
N ASN A 229 25.69 2.66 -16.87
CA ASN A 229 25.15 3.50 -17.96
C ASN A 229 24.54 4.83 -17.47
N THR A 230 25.37 5.74 -17.00
CA THR A 230 24.98 7.03 -16.40
C THR A 230 24.34 8.03 -17.37
N CYS A 231 24.52 7.91 -18.68
CA CYS A 231 24.10 8.93 -19.66
C CYS A 231 22.56 8.99 -19.89
N GLY A 232 21.83 7.89 -19.68
CA GLY A 232 20.36 7.87 -19.81
C GLY A 232 19.64 8.45 -18.59
N ILE A 233 20.21 8.31 -17.41
CA ILE A 233 19.62 8.71 -16.12
C ILE A 233 19.57 10.23 -15.95
N GLU A 234 20.57 10.98 -16.46
CA GLU A 234 20.60 12.44 -16.35
C GLU A 234 19.48 13.13 -17.15
N ASN A 235 19.15 12.61 -18.33
CA ASN A 235 18.03 13.10 -19.14
C ASN A 235 16.67 12.73 -18.52
N LEU A 236 16.55 11.55 -17.93
CA LEU A 236 15.39 11.10 -17.16
C LEU A 236 15.20 11.94 -15.90
N HIS A 237 16.31 12.23 -15.21
CA HIS A 237 16.32 13.06 -14.01
C HIS A 237 15.84 14.49 -14.31
N SER A 238 16.30 15.12 -15.41
CA SER A 238 15.84 16.46 -15.80
C SER A 238 14.37 16.49 -16.18
N SER A 239 13.88 15.47 -16.89
CA SER A 239 12.48 15.35 -17.30
C SER A 239 11.56 15.08 -16.11
N LEU A 240 11.97 14.21 -15.18
CA LEU A 240 11.19 13.94 -13.95
C LEU A 240 11.29 15.10 -12.96
N SER A 241 12.44 15.78 -12.87
CA SER A 241 12.60 16.96 -11.99
C SER A 241 11.73 18.13 -12.42
N SER A 242 11.43 18.28 -13.71
CA SER A 242 10.47 19.27 -14.19
C SER A 242 9.01 18.92 -13.80
N LEU A 243 8.69 17.63 -13.67
CA LEU A 243 7.39 17.13 -13.23
C LEU A 243 7.30 17.02 -11.70
N ILE A 244 8.43 16.80 -11.02
CA ILE A 244 8.53 16.45 -9.59
C ILE A 244 9.46 17.44 -8.90
N THR A 245 8.92 18.59 -8.52
CA THR A 245 9.65 19.67 -7.83
C THR A 245 9.89 19.37 -6.36
N THR A 246 10.75 18.42 -5.96
CA THR A 246 11.36 18.49 -4.62
C THR A 246 12.56 17.55 -4.45
N GLU A 247 13.75 18.09 -4.49
CA GLU A 247 15.01 17.41 -4.12
C GLU A 247 15.00 16.87 -2.68
N LYS A 248 14.28 17.51 -1.75
CA LYS A 248 14.18 17.07 -0.35
C LYS A 248 13.63 15.67 -0.16
N VAL A 249 12.56 15.32 -0.87
CA VAL A 249 11.93 13.98 -0.74
C VAL A 249 12.85 12.91 -1.30
N LYS A 250 13.55 13.22 -2.41
CA LYS A 250 14.53 12.31 -3.01
C LYS A 250 15.68 12.00 -2.04
N LEU A 251 16.26 13.03 -1.41
CA LEU A 251 17.34 12.86 -0.46
C LEU A 251 16.92 12.09 0.78
N GLN A 252 15.74 12.34 1.31
CA GLN A 252 15.16 11.58 2.43
C GLN A 252 14.89 10.13 2.06
N PHE A 253 14.42 9.88 0.82
CA PHE A 253 14.11 8.55 0.33
C PHE A 253 15.40 7.72 0.12
N ILE A 254 16.43 8.29 -0.48
CA ILE A 254 17.73 7.63 -0.68
C ILE A 254 18.35 7.32 0.68
N SER A 255 18.42 8.29 1.59
CA SER A 255 18.94 8.10 2.96
C SER A 255 18.17 7.06 3.80
N PHE A 256 16.95 6.71 3.42
CA PHE A 256 16.15 5.69 4.09
C PHE A 256 16.43 4.29 3.55
N ILE A 257 16.78 4.18 2.25
CA ILE A 257 16.96 2.88 1.56
C ILE A 257 18.42 2.40 1.65
N ASP A 258 19.39 3.29 1.84
CA ASP A 258 20.80 2.98 2.11
C ASP A 258 21.01 2.55 3.56
#